data_87d9a6fa85c8e4a168889eacfd99a7ce
#
_entry.id   87d9a6fa85c8e4a168889eacfd99a7ce
#
_cell.length_a   1.000
_cell.length_b   1.000
_cell.length_c   1.000
_cell.angle_alpha   90.00
_cell.angle_beta   90.00
_cell.angle_gamma   90.00
#
_symmetry.space_group_name_H-M   'P 1'
#
loop_
_entity.id
_entity.type
_entity.pdbx_description
1 polymer ?
#
loop_
_entity_poly.entity_id
_entity_poly.type
_entity_poly.pdbx_seq_one_letter_code
_entity_poly.pdbx_strand_id
1 'polypeptide(L)'
;MLRVSDDWERALHAPASAVARPGGDVIVIRSGSSYDGKQGMSLATGVSSRSAGARALCLHVVTIPPGSRGVPHVHEGHESAIYTVSGETEVWHGEGLMQRTVVRAGDFMYVPPGIPHLPVNRSDVMTVAVVARTDPQEQESVVTLSLPPHLAELDDFPVASP
;
A
#
# COMPACT_ATOMS: atom_id res chain seq x y z
N MET A 1 26.55 4.76 -1.29
CA MET A 1 25.26 5.41 -1.47
C MET A 1 24.73 5.01 -2.86
N LEU A 2 23.90 3.98 -2.93
CA LEU A 2 23.29 3.51 -4.17
C LEU A 2 22.26 4.57 -4.60
N ARG A 3 22.49 5.21 -5.74
CA ARG A 3 21.44 5.99 -6.41
C ARG A 3 20.39 4.99 -6.89
N VAL A 4 19.23 4.99 -6.26
CA VAL A 4 18.04 4.37 -6.85
C VAL A 4 17.76 5.20 -8.11
N SER A 5 17.92 4.60 -9.28
CA SER A 5 17.63 5.27 -10.55
C SER A 5 16.15 5.59 -10.63
N ASP A 6 15.78 6.71 -11.26
CA ASP A 6 14.40 7.16 -11.46
C ASP A 6 13.56 6.22 -12.38
N ASP A 7 14.08 5.04 -12.68
CA ASP A 7 13.44 4.03 -13.54
C ASP A 7 12.19 3.40 -12.95
N TRP A 8 11.98 3.50 -11.62
CA TRP A 8 10.77 3.01 -10.95
C TRP A 8 9.53 3.84 -11.32
N GLU A 9 9.69 5.16 -11.55
CA GLU A 9 8.58 6.03 -11.97
C GLU A 9 8.04 5.63 -13.36
N ARG A 10 8.94 5.24 -14.28
CA ARG A 10 8.53 4.71 -15.61
C ARG A 10 7.83 3.36 -15.50
N ALA A 11 8.21 2.53 -14.52
CA ALA A 11 7.60 1.22 -14.33
C ALA A 11 6.14 1.32 -13.86
N LEU A 12 5.79 2.37 -13.10
CA LEU A 12 4.42 2.61 -12.62
C LEU A 12 3.43 2.98 -13.75
N HIS A 13 3.92 3.48 -14.88
CA HIS A 13 3.09 3.98 -15.98
C HIS A 13 3.10 3.11 -17.24
N ALA A 14 3.75 1.96 -17.22
CA ALA A 14 3.76 1.04 -18.37
C ALA A 14 2.47 0.20 -18.44
N PRO A 15 1.88 -0.07 -19.63
CA PRO A 15 0.66 -0.86 -19.73
C PRO A 15 0.85 -2.29 -19.21
N ALA A 16 -0.07 -2.74 -18.37
CA ALA A 16 -0.04 -4.08 -17.81
C ALA A 16 -0.18 -5.14 -18.91
N SER A 17 0.82 -5.97 -19.08
CA SER A 17 0.74 -7.17 -19.89
C SER A 17 1.26 -8.37 -19.11
N ALA A 18 0.35 -9.15 -18.54
CA ALA A 18 0.69 -10.47 -18.04
C ALA A 18 -0.41 -11.44 -18.43
N VAL A 19 -0.08 -12.45 -19.18
CA VAL A 19 -0.91 -13.63 -19.35
C VAL A 19 -0.30 -14.71 -18.46
N ALA A 20 -0.92 -14.93 -17.29
CA ALA A 20 -0.60 -16.04 -16.42
C ALA A 20 -0.92 -17.35 -17.14
N ARG A 21 0.07 -18.20 -17.34
CA ARG A 21 -0.15 -19.60 -17.78
C ARG A 21 -0.27 -20.49 -16.53
N PRO A 22 -1.32 -21.29 -16.38
CA PRO A 22 -1.39 -22.27 -15.31
C PRO A 22 -0.32 -23.32 -15.54
N GLY A 23 0.62 -23.47 -14.60
CA GLY A 23 1.54 -24.62 -14.58
C GLY A 23 3.02 -24.27 -14.46
N GLY A 24 3.50 -23.99 -13.27
CA GLY A 24 4.88 -24.30 -12.86
C GLY A 24 6.02 -23.39 -13.29
N ASP A 25 5.79 -22.39 -14.13
CA ASP A 25 6.85 -21.49 -14.59
C ASP A 25 6.95 -20.19 -13.77
N VAL A 26 8.11 -19.56 -13.82
CA VAL A 26 8.30 -18.20 -13.28
C VAL A 26 7.47 -17.21 -14.10
N ILE A 27 6.67 -16.40 -13.41
CA ILE A 27 5.81 -15.39 -14.00
C ILE A 27 6.39 -14.01 -13.66
N VAL A 28 6.59 -13.18 -14.66
CA VAL A 28 6.98 -11.78 -14.50
C VAL A 28 5.75 -10.91 -14.76
N ILE A 29 5.31 -10.19 -13.72
CA ILE A 29 4.26 -9.17 -13.82
C ILE A 29 4.95 -7.84 -14.08
N ARG A 30 4.64 -7.23 -15.21
CA ARG A 30 5.09 -5.86 -15.50
C ARG A 30 3.99 -4.92 -15.05
N SER A 31 4.27 -4.10 -14.05
CA SER A 31 3.32 -3.12 -13.55
C SER A 31 2.99 -2.11 -14.66
N GLY A 32 1.75 -1.76 -14.79
CA GLY A 32 1.32 -0.87 -15.85
C GLY A 32 -0.05 -0.24 -15.64
N SER A 33 -0.80 -0.67 -14.65
CA SER A 33 -2.03 0.00 -14.24
C SER A 33 -2.06 0.13 -12.73
N SER A 34 -2.19 1.34 -12.26
CA SER A 34 -2.61 1.60 -10.89
C SER A 34 -4.14 1.58 -10.82
N TYR A 35 -4.67 1.20 -9.68
CA TYR A 35 -6.09 1.29 -9.36
C TYR A 35 -6.26 1.85 -7.95
N ASP A 36 -7.44 2.39 -7.68
CA ASP A 36 -7.77 2.90 -6.36
C ASP A 36 -8.12 1.76 -5.42
N GLY A 37 -7.30 1.59 -4.41
CA GLY A 37 -7.61 0.69 -3.31
C GLY A 37 -8.75 1.21 -2.44
N LYS A 38 -9.53 0.33 -1.83
CA LYS A 38 -10.58 0.69 -0.85
C LYS A 38 -10.06 1.57 0.29
N GLN A 39 -8.77 1.45 0.59
CA GLN A 39 -8.08 2.27 1.60
C GLN A 39 -7.69 3.66 1.09
N GLY A 40 -8.17 4.10 -0.08
CA GLY A 40 -7.95 5.45 -0.60
C GLY A 40 -6.49 5.74 -0.94
N MET A 41 -5.80 4.77 -1.53
CA MET A 41 -4.42 4.89 -2.00
C MET A 41 -4.29 4.29 -3.38
N SER A 42 -3.40 4.83 -4.20
CA SER A 42 -3.09 4.24 -5.50
C SER A 42 -2.21 3.01 -5.34
N LEU A 43 -2.64 1.92 -5.95
CA LEU A 43 -2.02 0.60 -5.90
C LEU A 43 -1.61 0.17 -7.31
N ALA A 44 -0.32 -0.04 -7.53
CA ALA A 44 0.14 -0.70 -8.75
C ALA A 44 0.09 -2.21 -8.55
N THR A 45 -0.69 -2.89 -9.38
CA THR A 45 -0.87 -4.35 -9.31
C THR A 45 0.45 -5.07 -9.54
N GLY A 46 0.83 -5.87 -8.56
CA GLY A 46 1.96 -6.79 -8.63
C GLY A 46 1.49 -8.25 -8.68
N VAL A 47 1.99 -9.05 -7.76
CA VAL A 47 1.64 -10.48 -7.64
C VAL A 47 0.35 -10.64 -6.83
N SER A 48 -0.61 -11.40 -7.37
CA SER A 48 -1.87 -11.74 -6.70
C SER A 48 -2.46 -13.02 -7.30
N SER A 49 -3.58 -13.47 -6.77
CA SER A 49 -4.34 -14.59 -7.36
C SER A 49 -4.77 -14.29 -8.80
N ARG A 50 -5.12 -13.05 -9.08
CA ARG A 50 -5.59 -12.61 -10.40
C ARG A 50 -4.44 -12.46 -11.39
N SER A 51 -3.32 -11.87 -10.99
CA SER A 51 -2.19 -11.56 -11.89
C SER A 51 -1.25 -12.75 -12.11
N ALA A 52 -1.04 -13.58 -11.09
CA ALA A 52 -0.04 -14.65 -11.09
C ALA A 52 -0.59 -16.02 -10.64
N GLY A 53 -1.85 -16.12 -10.25
CA GLY A 53 -2.39 -17.34 -9.66
C GLY A 53 -1.81 -17.64 -8.26
N ALA A 54 -1.32 -16.64 -7.54
CA ALA A 54 -0.82 -16.78 -6.18
C ALA A 54 -1.92 -17.29 -5.26
N ARG A 55 -1.56 -18.18 -4.31
CA ARG A 55 -2.54 -18.85 -3.44
C ARG A 55 -2.50 -18.40 -1.99
N ALA A 56 -1.44 -17.74 -1.57
CA ALA A 56 -1.21 -17.43 -0.15
C ALA A 56 -0.66 -16.02 0.10
N LEU A 57 -0.37 -15.26 -0.95
CA LEU A 57 0.19 -13.92 -0.81
C LEU A 57 -0.23 -13.00 -1.96
N CYS A 58 -0.17 -11.69 -1.71
CA CYS A 58 -0.09 -10.66 -2.74
C CYS A 58 1.11 -9.73 -2.47
N LEU A 59 1.57 -9.07 -3.53
CA LEU A 59 2.62 -8.04 -3.49
C LEU A 59 2.25 -6.93 -4.45
N HIS A 60 2.25 -5.69 -3.97
CA HIS A 60 1.95 -4.51 -4.78
C HIS A 60 2.75 -3.29 -4.32
N VAL A 61 2.78 -2.26 -5.14
CA VAL A 61 3.35 -0.96 -4.80
C VAL A 61 2.21 -0.01 -4.44
N VAL A 62 2.39 0.71 -3.34
CA VAL A 62 1.47 1.75 -2.88
C VAL A 62 2.16 3.09 -3.00
N THR A 63 1.42 4.09 -3.49
CA THR A 63 1.87 5.48 -3.51
C THR A 63 0.91 6.36 -2.71
N ILE A 64 1.49 7.31 -1.96
CA ILE A 64 0.73 8.30 -1.19
C ILE A 64 1.28 9.68 -1.57
N PRO A 65 0.50 10.50 -2.29
CA PRO A 65 0.91 11.84 -2.70
C PRO A 65 1.26 12.75 -1.51
N PRO A 66 2.04 13.82 -1.75
CA PRO A 66 2.30 14.85 -0.75
C PRO A 66 0.99 15.42 -0.18
N GLY A 67 0.96 15.66 1.13
CA GLY A 67 -0.18 16.28 1.79
C GLY A 67 -1.49 15.49 1.70
N SER A 68 -1.42 14.16 1.58
CA SER A 68 -2.60 13.31 1.46
C SER A 68 -2.60 12.17 2.48
N ARG A 69 -3.71 11.46 2.57
CA ARG A 69 -3.88 10.31 3.48
C ARG A 69 -4.63 9.16 2.84
N GLY A 70 -4.50 7.99 3.43
CA GLY A 70 -5.41 6.88 3.19
C GLY A 70 -6.74 7.06 3.92
N VAL A 71 -7.59 6.06 3.81
CA VAL A 71 -8.79 5.88 4.65
C VAL A 71 -8.40 5.00 5.84
N PRO A 72 -8.86 5.31 7.07
CA PRO A 72 -8.69 4.39 8.20
C PRO A 72 -9.25 3.02 7.86
N HIS A 73 -8.49 1.97 8.10
CA HIS A 73 -8.90 0.62 7.73
C HIS A 73 -8.24 -0.46 8.59
N VAL A 74 -8.76 -1.67 8.46
CA VAL A 74 -8.23 -2.88 9.08
C VAL A 74 -8.23 -4.02 8.06
N HIS A 75 -7.25 -4.90 8.17
CA HIS A 75 -7.20 -6.16 7.44
C HIS A 75 -7.56 -7.29 8.39
N GLU A 76 -8.72 -7.88 8.21
CA GLU A 76 -9.15 -9.02 9.00
C GLU A 76 -8.45 -10.29 8.49
N GLY A 77 -7.79 -11.00 9.39
CA GLY A 77 -7.27 -12.34 9.13
C GLY A 77 -5.95 -12.43 8.36
N HIS A 78 -5.31 -11.32 8.00
CA HIS A 78 -3.98 -11.38 7.37
C HIS A 78 -2.97 -10.38 7.90
N GLU A 79 -1.73 -10.73 7.68
CA GLU A 79 -0.55 -9.93 8.00
C GLU A 79 -0.15 -9.06 6.81
N SER A 80 0.41 -7.90 7.10
CA SER A 80 1.06 -7.06 6.11
C SER A 80 2.50 -6.77 6.50
N ALA A 81 3.41 -6.94 5.56
CA ALA A 81 4.79 -6.48 5.65
C ALA A 81 4.99 -5.38 4.61
N ILE A 82 5.53 -4.25 5.05
CA ILE A 82 5.65 -3.04 4.25
C ILE A 82 7.10 -2.58 4.28
N TYR A 83 7.67 -2.29 3.11
CA TYR A 83 8.98 -1.67 2.97
C TYR A 83 8.83 -0.32 2.30
N THR A 84 9.27 0.75 2.96
CA THR A 84 9.23 2.10 2.41
C THR A 84 10.43 2.30 1.49
N VAL A 85 10.15 2.50 0.20
CA VAL A 85 11.18 2.68 -0.85
C VAL A 85 11.66 4.13 -0.87
N SER A 86 10.72 5.10 -0.76
CA SER A 86 11.03 6.53 -0.77
C SER A 86 10.00 7.32 0.03
N GLY A 87 10.38 8.53 0.45
CA GLY A 87 9.53 9.41 1.25
C GLY A 87 9.41 8.99 2.71
N GLU A 88 8.39 9.51 3.37
CA GLU A 88 8.02 9.14 4.74
C GLU A 88 6.50 9.13 4.90
N THR A 89 6.01 8.34 5.82
CA THR A 89 4.59 8.22 6.14
C THR A 89 4.40 8.21 7.65
N GLU A 90 3.52 9.06 8.12
CA GLU A 90 2.98 8.98 9.47
C GLU A 90 1.88 7.91 9.47
N VAL A 91 1.96 6.95 10.37
CA VAL A 91 0.97 5.87 10.51
C VAL A 91 0.33 5.96 11.88
N TRP A 92 -0.96 6.27 11.89
CA TRP A 92 -1.80 6.15 13.07
C TRP A 92 -2.31 4.72 13.17
N HIS A 93 -2.22 4.08 14.33
CA HIS A 93 -2.54 2.66 14.47
C HIS A 93 -3.00 2.27 15.87
N GLY A 94 -3.43 1.00 15.99
CA GLY A 94 -3.93 0.42 17.24
C GLY A 94 -5.40 0.76 17.48
N GLU A 95 -5.90 0.35 18.64
CA GLU A 95 -7.28 0.61 19.02
C GLU A 95 -7.58 2.11 19.02
N GLY A 96 -8.65 2.49 18.32
CA GLY A 96 -9.05 3.88 18.15
C GLY A 96 -8.03 4.75 17.43
N LEU A 97 -6.99 4.19 16.79
CA LEU A 97 -5.89 4.94 16.15
C LEU A 97 -5.15 5.87 17.11
N MET A 98 -4.93 5.43 18.35
CA MET A 98 -4.34 6.25 19.42
C MET A 98 -2.80 6.29 19.38
N GLN A 99 -2.17 5.42 18.62
CA GLN A 99 -0.72 5.34 18.48
C GLN A 99 -0.26 5.93 17.16
N ARG A 100 0.92 6.53 17.16
CA ARG A 100 1.51 7.17 15.99
C ARG A 100 2.96 6.74 15.82
N THR A 101 3.30 6.31 14.61
CA THR A 101 4.67 5.97 14.20
C THR A 101 5.00 6.65 12.89
N VAL A 102 6.23 7.10 12.71
CA VAL A 102 6.72 7.62 11.42
C VAL A 102 7.63 6.56 10.80
N VAL A 103 7.32 6.20 9.57
CA VAL A 103 8.05 5.21 8.77
C VAL A 103 8.73 5.94 7.62
N ARG A 104 10.03 5.73 7.42
CA ARG A 104 10.85 6.42 6.43
C ARG A 104 11.43 5.47 5.40
N ALA A 105 11.94 6.02 4.32
CA ALA A 105 12.70 5.25 3.32
C ALA A 105 13.77 4.37 3.97
N GLY A 106 13.73 3.06 3.68
CA GLY A 106 14.59 2.03 4.26
C GLY A 106 13.98 1.28 5.45
N ASP A 107 12.87 1.78 6.03
CA ASP A 107 12.22 1.12 7.15
C ASP A 107 11.32 -0.03 6.70
N PHE A 108 11.23 -1.04 7.56
CA PHE A 108 10.24 -2.11 7.48
C PHE A 108 9.18 -1.92 8.55
N MET A 109 7.93 -2.09 8.17
CA MET A 109 6.78 -2.06 9.08
C MET A 109 6.00 -3.38 8.97
N TYR A 110 5.63 -3.93 10.10
CA TYR A 110 4.76 -5.10 10.19
C TYR A 110 3.42 -4.70 10.80
N VAL A 111 2.34 -5.07 10.14
CA VAL A 111 0.97 -4.86 10.64
C VAL A 111 0.32 -6.21 10.88
N PRO A 112 0.07 -6.58 12.16
CA PRO A 112 -0.65 -7.80 12.51
C PRO A 112 -2.09 -7.80 11.99
N PRO A 113 -2.72 -8.97 11.86
CA PRO A 113 -4.15 -9.06 11.55
C PRO A 113 -5.00 -8.29 12.57
N GLY A 114 -6.05 -7.64 12.09
CA GLY A 114 -7.03 -6.97 12.94
C GLY A 114 -6.57 -5.65 13.55
N ILE A 115 -5.38 -5.14 13.22
CA ILE A 115 -4.91 -3.86 13.76
C ILE A 115 -5.37 -2.71 12.84
N PRO A 116 -6.24 -1.79 13.34
CA PRO A 116 -6.61 -0.58 12.62
C PRO A 116 -5.39 0.30 12.34
N HIS A 117 -5.33 0.87 11.14
CA HIS A 117 -4.26 1.79 10.78
C HIS A 117 -4.70 2.79 9.72
N LEU A 118 -4.00 3.94 9.70
CA LEU A 118 -4.22 5.06 8.79
C LEU A 118 -2.88 5.66 8.41
N PRO A 119 -2.43 5.52 7.15
CA PRO A 119 -1.24 6.20 6.66
C PRO A 119 -1.56 7.65 6.25
N VAL A 120 -0.66 8.57 6.57
CA VAL A 120 -0.74 10.00 6.24
C VAL A 120 0.62 10.48 5.75
N ASN A 121 0.67 11.04 4.57
CA ASN A 121 1.87 11.70 4.05
C ASN A 121 1.77 13.21 4.30
N ARG A 122 2.43 13.69 5.35
CA ARG A 122 2.49 15.12 5.67
C ARG A 122 3.66 15.85 4.98
N SER A 123 4.52 15.10 4.28
CA SER A 123 5.68 15.66 3.60
C SER A 123 5.32 16.32 2.26
N ASP A 124 6.28 16.93 1.62
CA ASP A 124 6.17 17.55 0.30
C ASP A 124 6.63 16.63 -0.85
N VAL A 125 6.96 15.38 -0.53
CA VAL A 125 7.40 14.38 -1.50
C VAL A 125 6.48 13.16 -1.51
N MET A 126 6.42 12.47 -2.65
CA MET A 126 5.68 11.21 -2.79
C MET A 126 6.26 10.14 -1.87
N THR A 127 5.40 9.45 -1.12
CA THR A 127 5.77 8.20 -0.45
C THR A 127 5.49 7.03 -1.37
N VAL A 128 6.46 6.14 -1.47
CA VAL A 128 6.37 4.88 -2.22
C VAL A 128 6.73 3.72 -1.29
N ALA A 129 5.86 2.72 -1.23
CA ALA A 129 6.08 1.53 -0.43
C ALA A 129 5.73 0.26 -1.19
N VAL A 130 6.45 -0.82 -0.91
CA VAL A 130 6.11 -2.19 -1.33
C VAL A 130 5.37 -2.85 -0.19
N VAL A 131 4.20 -3.42 -0.49
CA VAL A 131 3.34 -4.09 0.49
C VAL A 131 3.16 -5.56 0.10
N ALA A 132 3.55 -6.45 0.99
CA ALA A 132 3.25 -7.88 0.93
C ALA A 132 2.16 -8.22 1.95
N ARG A 133 1.21 -9.08 1.57
CA ARG A 133 0.17 -9.61 2.47
C ARG A 133 0.04 -11.11 2.34
N THR A 134 -0.40 -11.75 3.41
CA THR A 134 -0.74 -13.17 3.43
C THR A 134 -2.16 -13.44 2.91
N ASP A 135 -2.63 -12.60 2.00
CA ASP A 135 -3.89 -12.74 1.28
C ASP A 135 -3.62 -12.63 -0.23
N PRO A 136 -4.00 -13.62 -1.05
CA PRO A 136 -3.83 -13.53 -2.49
C PRO A 136 -4.83 -12.60 -3.17
N GLN A 137 -5.87 -12.15 -2.44
CA GLN A 137 -6.94 -11.27 -2.95
C GLN A 137 -6.76 -9.86 -2.38
N GLU A 138 -6.28 -8.95 -3.18
CA GLU A 138 -5.72 -7.65 -2.80
C GLU A 138 -6.66 -6.74 -1.99
N GLN A 139 -7.98 -6.85 -2.14
CA GLN A 139 -8.95 -5.89 -1.61
C GLN A 139 -10.12 -6.49 -0.82
N GLU A 140 -10.30 -7.79 -0.81
CA GLU A 140 -11.53 -8.40 -0.25
C GLU A 140 -11.60 -8.29 1.28
N SER A 141 -10.46 -8.31 1.94
CA SER A 141 -10.35 -8.26 3.39
C SER A 141 -10.19 -6.86 4.00
N VAL A 142 -10.26 -5.83 3.18
CA VAL A 142 -10.18 -4.45 3.67
C VAL A 142 -11.51 -4.00 4.22
N VAL A 143 -11.56 -3.70 5.51
CA VAL A 143 -12.69 -3.06 6.20
C VAL A 143 -12.33 -1.62 6.50
N THR A 144 -13.06 -0.68 5.90
CA THR A 144 -12.86 0.75 6.14
C THR A 144 -13.52 1.19 7.45
N LEU A 145 -12.89 2.13 8.14
CA LEU A 145 -13.33 2.67 9.40
C LEU A 145 -13.59 4.18 9.27
N SER A 146 -14.38 4.73 10.18
CA SER A 146 -14.54 6.17 10.30
C SER A 146 -13.31 6.80 10.94
N LEU A 147 -12.98 8.02 10.54
CA LEU A 147 -11.93 8.81 11.18
C LEU A 147 -12.38 9.18 12.61
N PRO A 148 -11.57 8.88 13.66
CA PRO A 148 -11.92 9.22 15.02
C PRO A 148 -11.93 10.74 15.26
N PRO A 149 -12.76 11.27 16.15
CA PRO A 149 -12.86 12.71 16.42
C PRO A 149 -11.55 13.39 16.84
N HIS A 150 -10.65 12.68 17.52
CA HIS A 150 -9.35 13.22 17.94
C HIS A 150 -8.36 13.41 16.77
N LEU A 151 -8.67 12.86 15.59
CA LEU A 151 -7.92 13.03 14.34
C LEU A 151 -8.67 13.90 13.32
N ALA A 152 -9.63 14.70 13.77
CA ALA A 152 -10.47 15.53 12.88
C ALA A 152 -9.64 16.50 12.01
N GLU A 153 -8.43 16.91 12.47
CA GLU A 153 -7.54 17.73 11.63
C GLU A 153 -7.07 17.00 10.36
N LEU A 154 -7.17 15.68 10.31
CA LEU A 154 -6.83 14.90 9.12
C LEU A 154 -7.92 14.95 8.04
N ASP A 155 -9.11 15.49 8.33
CA ASP A 155 -10.13 15.71 7.31
C ASP A 155 -9.72 16.78 6.28
N ASP A 156 -8.79 17.68 6.65
CA ASP A 156 -8.21 18.66 5.74
C ASP A 156 -7.23 18.03 4.73
N PHE A 157 -6.76 16.80 4.99
CA PHE A 157 -5.91 16.06 4.06
C PHE A 157 -6.79 15.30 3.06
N PRO A 158 -6.65 15.55 1.75
CA PRO A 158 -7.38 14.79 0.76
C PRO A 158 -7.05 13.30 0.87
N VAL A 159 -8.05 12.46 0.65
CA VAL A 159 -7.80 11.03 0.47
C VAL A 159 -6.98 10.86 -0.81
N ALA A 160 -5.91 10.07 -0.72
CA ALA A 160 -4.97 9.85 -1.83
C ALA A 160 -5.64 9.05 -2.95
N SER A 161 -6.49 9.71 -3.71
CA SER A 161 -6.98 9.21 -5.01
C SER A 161 -6.03 9.65 -6.12
N PRO A 162 -5.85 8.88 -7.19
CA PRO A 162 -5.01 9.25 -8.32
C PRO A 162 -5.54 10.45 -9.07
#